data_41c82c40d102257a29f00764063c0ceb
#
_entry.id   41c82c40d102257a29f00764063c0ceb
#
_cell.length_a   1.000
_cell.length_b   1.000
_cell.length_c   1.000
_cell.angle_alpha   90.00
_cell.angle_beta   90.00
_cell.angle_gamma   90.00
#
_symmetry.space_group_name_H-M   'P 1'
#
loop_
_entity.id
_entity.type
_entity.pdbx_description
1 polymer ?
#
loop_
_entity_poly.entity_id
_entity_poly.type
_entity_poly.pdbx_seq_one_letter_code
_entity_poly.pdbx_strand_id
1 'polypeptide(L)'
;MQAHVRSAGVDVRLDQIHHRYGAATAVESVSLAIAAGELVALLGPSGCGKTTLLRIVAGLVPQTSGSVCIGGEPVDALATNQRGAGIVFQNYALFPHMTVQDNVAYGLRARGEAAAVARATAREMLEMVHMAAFAGRYPRELSGGQQQRVALARTLAVRPRVLLLDEPFAALDKNLRLDMQIEIKRIQRELGITTILVTHDQDEAMSMADRIAVMRAGQVEQFDTPEAIYDRPASLFVASFIGTANLLPGRLSGGEPAGFAVACQGGGVLQLRQAWPCSRAGSVLVAARPEHLAIAPLSPQAVPATIDMVLPLGPSLVYELTLPGGRTVKVTQPRTSEHPRFAAGDRVGLSLRAGSPAGVFTA
;
A
#
# COMPACT_ATOMS: atom_id res chain seq x y z
N MET A 1 -10.05 -0.12 34.66
CA MET A 1 -10.30 -0.80 33.36
C MET A 1 -11.52 -0.11 32.76
N GLN A 2 -11.29 1.02 32.06
CA GLN A 2 -12.34 1.80 31.43
C GLN A 2 -12.68 1.16 30.09
N ALA A 3 -13.97 0.92 29.88
CA ALA A 3 -14.48 0.42 28.60
C ALA A 3 -14.19 1.48 27.54
N HIS A 4 -13.15 1.26 26.75
CA HIS A 4 -12.92 2.03 25.51
C HIS A 4 -14.16 1.82 24.64
N VAL A 5 -14.88 2.92 24.41
CA VAL A 5 -16.06 2.94 23.53
C VAL A 5 -15.54 2.58 22.13
N ARG A 6 -15.68 1.31 21.74
CA ARG A 6 -15.46 0.87 20.37
C ARG A 6 -16.36 1.72 19.48
N SER A 7 -15.77 2.58 18.69
CA SER A 7 -16.46 3.12 17.53
C SER A 7 -16.71 1.92 16.62
N ALA A 8 -17.94 1.45 16.52
CA ALA A 8 -18.24 0.44 15.52
C ALA A 8 -17.92 1.06 14.16
N GLY A 9 -16.86 0.58 13.51
CA GLY A 9 -16.51 1.00 12.17
C GLY A 9 -17.71 0.84 11.25
N VAL A 10 -17.82 1.65 10.24
CA VAL A 10 -18.90 1.59 9.25
C VAL A 10 -18.30 1.28 7.88
N ASP A 11 -19.09 0.63 7.01
CA ASP A 11 -18.69 0.39 5.63
C ASP A 11 -18.61 1.71 4.84
N VAL A 12 -17.75 1.72 3.83
CA VAL A 12 -17.66 2.81 2.85
C VAL A 12 -17.82 2.22 1.46
N ARG A 13 -18.77 2.74 0.69
CA ARG A 13 -18.99 2.34 -0.69
C ARG A 13 -18.79 3.53 -1.62
N LEU A 14 -17.97 3.33 -2.62
CA LEU A 14 -17.81 4.23 -3.76
C LEU A 14 -18.44 3.54 -4.96
N ASP A 15 -19.34 4.20 -5.65
CA ASP A 15 -20.02 3.64 -6.81
C ASP A 15 -19.84 4.53 -8.01
N GLN A 16 -19.12 4.04 -9.03
CA GLN A 16 -18.87 4.69 -10.31
C GLN A 16 -18.35 6.14 -10.17
N ILE A 17 -17.47 6.39 -9.19
CA ILE A 17 -16.93 7.73 -8.94
C ILE A 17 -16.14 8.21 -10.16
N HIS A 18 -16.58 9.33 -10.71
CA HIS A 18 -15.89 10.05 -11.78
C HIS A 18 -15.64 11.49 -11.36
N HIS A 19 -14.44 12.00 -11.63
CA HIS A 19 -14.12 13.41 -11.37
C HIS A 19 -13.13 13.98 -12.40
N ARG A 20 -13.40 15.21 -12.80
CA ARG A 20 -12.57 15.97 -13.75
C ARG A 20 -12.22 17.34 -13.21
N TYR A 21 -10.97 17.74 -13.39
CA TYR A 21 -10.53 19.13 -13.23
C TYR A 21 -10.43 19.78 -14.62
N GLY A 22 -11.44 20.55 -15.00
CA GLY A 22 -11.51 21.08 -16.35
C GLY A 22 -11.54 19.97 -17.40
N ALA A 23 -10.54 19.92 -18.29
CA ALA A 23 -10.42 18.89 -19.31
C ALA A 23 -9.74 17.58 -18.82
N ALA A 24 -9.03 17.63 -17.69
CA ALA A 24 -8.28 16.48 -17.18
C ALA A 24 -9.14 15.57 -16.31
N THR A 25 -9.22 14.27 -16.64
CA THR A 25 -9.87 13.26 -15.82
C THR A 25 -8.90 12.84 -14.71
N ALA A 26 -9.31 13.04 -13.46
CA ALA A 26 -8.52 12.67 -12.28
C ALA A 26 -8.95 11.33 -11.68
N VAL A 27 -10.25 11.00 -11.75
CA VAL A 27 -10.83 9.72 -11.32
C VAL A 27 -11.82 9.27 -12.39
N GLU A 28 -11.71 8.00 -12.81
CA GLU A 28 -12.51 7.47 -13.92
C GLU A 28 -13.23 6.18 -13.50
N SER A 29 -14.51 6.34 -13.17
CA SER A 29 -15.44 5.22 -12.88
C SER A 29 -14.94 4.25 -11.78
N VAL A 30 -14.46 4.80 -10.67
CA VAL A 30 -13.95 3.99 -9.56
C VAL A 30 -15.10 3.50 -8.70
N SER A 31 -15.16 2.16 -8.51
CA SER A 31 -16.07 1.50 -7.58
C SER A 31 -15.26 0.69 -6.56
N LEU A 32 -15.48 0.95 -5.26
CA LEU A 32 -14.82 0.26 -4.15
C LEU A 32 -15.81 -0.02 -3.04
N ALA A 33 -15.75 -1.22 -2.46
CA ALA A 33 -16.49 -1.58 -1.26
C ALA A 33 -15.48 -1.89 -0.14
N ILE A 34 -15.50 -1.08 0.90
CA ILE A 34 -14.62 -1.15 2.07
C ILE A 34 -15.47 -1.61 3.24
N ALA A 35 -15.10 -2.71 3.88
CA ALA A 35 -15.84 -3.27 5.00
C ALA A 35 -15.67 -2.43 6.27
N ALA A 36 -16.61 -2.56 7.20
CA ALA A 36 -16.53 -1.92 8.51
C ALA A 36 -15.26 -2.38 9.26
N GLY A 37 -14.47 -1.41 9.75
CA GLY A 37 -13.22 -1.66 10.46
C GLY A 37 -12.04 -2.08 9.58
N GLU A 38 -12.19 -2.11 8.25
CA GLU A 38 -11.12 -2.43 7.30
C GLU A 38 -10.18 -1.23 7.11
N LEU A 39 -8.88 -1.49 6.97
CA LEU A 39 -7.89 -0.52 6.52
C LEU A 39 -7.56 -0.80 5.06
N VAL A 40 -7.96 0.10 4.17
CA VAL A 40 -7.68 0.03 2.74
C VAL A 40 -6.61 1.06 2.36
N ALA A 41 -5.58 0.63 1.64
CA ALA A 41 -4.60 1.53 1.04
C ALA A 41 -4.94 1.84 -0.42
N LEU A 42 -4.95 3.12 -0.79
CA LEU A 42 -4.94 3.59 -2.17
C LEU A 42 -3.49 3.79 -2.58
N LEU A 43 -2.97 2.94 -3.45
CA LEU A 43 -1.58 2.91 -3.86
C LEU A 43 -1.46 3.15 -5.37
N GLY A 44 -0.45 3.90 -5.81
CA GLY A 44 -0.24 4.16 -7.24
C GLY A 44 0.73 5.31 -7.47
N PRO A 45 1.18 5.53 -8.70
CA PRO A 45 2.09 6.62 -9.04
C PRO A 45 1.49 8.00 -8.75
N SER A 46 2.35 9.03 -8.70
CA SER A 46 1.89 10.41 -8.51
C SER A 46 0.92 10.82 -9.62
N GLY A 47 -0.14 11.53 -9.26
CA GLY A 47 -1.15 12.01 -10.22
C GLY A 47 -2.19 10.98 -10.67
N CYS A 48 -2.20 9.73 -10.15
CA CYS A 48 -3.18 8.72 -10.56
C CYS A 48 -4.58 8.86 -9.91
N GLY A 49 -4.84 9.90 -9.10
CA GLY A 49 -6.18 10.20 -8.55
C GLY A 49 -6.42 9.84 -7.08
N LYS A 50 -5.46 9.24 -6.35
CA LYS A 50 -5.61 8.79 -4.95
C LYS A 50 -6.12 9.88 -4.00
N THR A 51 -5.38 11.00 -3.91
CA THR A 51 -5.74 12.14 -3.05
C THR A 51 -7.08 12.77 -3.49
N THR A 52 -7.37 12.80 -4.79
CA THR A 52 -8.67 13.26 -5.29
C THR A 52 -9.79 12.37 -4.79
N LEU A 53 -9.65 11.04 -4.89
CA LEU A 53 -10.62 10.08 -4.41
C LEU A 53 -10.84 10.21 -2.89
N LEU A 54 -9.77 10.33 -2.12
CA LEU A 54 -9.84 10.55 -0.67
C LEU A 54 -10.57 11.86 -0.34
N ARG A 55 -10.29 12.95 -1.06
CA ARG A 55 -10.96 14.25 -0.88
C ARG A 55 -12.44 14.20 -1.26
N ILE A 56 -12.83 13.37 -2.22
CA ILE A 56 -14.24 13.12 -2.57
C ILE A 56 -14.94 12.44 -1.40
N VAL A 57 -14.36 11.40 -0.82
CA VAL A 57 -14.92 10.73 0.38
C VAL A 57 -15.07 11.70 1.53
N ALA A 58 -14.07 12.56 1.76
CA ALA A 58 -14.11 13.59 2.80
C ALA A 58 -15.15 14.70 2.54
N GLY A 59 -15.65 14.84 1.29
CA GLY A 59 -16.53 15.94 0.90
C GLY A 59 -15.82 17.28 0.70
N LEU A 60 -14.49 17.24 0.51
CA LEU A 60 -13.68 18.43 0.19
C LEU A 60 -13.73 18.77 -1.31
N VAL A 61 -14.01 17.78 -2.15
CA VAL A 61 -14.15 17.91 -3.60
C VAL A 61 -15.43 17.19 -3.99
N PRO A 62 -16.39 17.86 -4.68
CA PRO A 62 -17.56 17.17 -5.21
C PRO A 62 -17.15 16.28 -6.39
N GLN A 63 -17.64 15.08 -6.48
CA GLN A 63 -17.49 14.24 -7.67
C GLN A 63 -18.31 14.80 -8.86
N THR A 64 -17.87 14.52 -10.08
CA THR A 64 -18.63 14.88 -11.29
C THR A 64 -19.84 13.97 -11.48
N SER A 65 -19.68 12.66 -11.18
CA SER A 65 -20.75 11.66 -11.15
C SER A 65 -20.37 10.49 -10.25
N GLY A 66 -21.33 9.59 -9.99
CA GLY A 66 -21.19 8.51 -9.03
C GLY A 66 -21.68 8.89 -7.65
N SER A 67 -21.58 7.99 -6.68
CA SER A 67 -22.06 8.23 -5.31
C SER A 67 -21.12 7.66 -4.24
N VAL A 68 -21.11 8.32 -3.07
CA VAL A 68 -20.38 7.91 -1.86
C VAL A 68 -21.40 7.58 -0.78
N CYS A 69 -21.32 6.37 -0.22
CA CYS A 69 -22.11 5.96 0.94
C CYS A 69 -21.17 5.65 2.12
N ILE A 70 -21.56 6.09 3.32
CA ILE A 70 -20.85 5.81 4.58
C ILE A 70 -21.86 5.23 5.58
N GLY A 71 -21.64 3.95 5.96
CA GLY A 71 -22.56 3.24 6.85
C GLY A 71 -23.96 3.05 6.23
N GLY A 72 -24.01 2.74 4.93
CA GLY A 72 -25.24 2.55 4.18
C GLY A 72 -25.98 3.85 3.81
N GLU A 73 -25.50 5.01 4.24
CA GLU A 73 -26.15 6.31 3.99
C GLU A 73 -25.41 7.08 2.88
N PRO A 74 -26.09 7.60 1.85
CA PRO A 74 -25.49 8.46 0.85
C PRO A 74 -25.07 9.80 1.49
N VAL A 75 -23.81 10.21 1.25
CA VAL A 75 -23.25 11.42 1.88
C VAL A 75 -22.94 12.54 0.87
N ASP A 76 -23.32 12.38 -0.38
CA ASP A 76 -22.96 13.31 -1.45
C ASP A 76 -23.48 14.74 -1.20
N ALA A 77 -24.71 14.88 -0.70
CA ALA A 77 -25.31 16.16 -0.38
C ALA A 77 -24.87 16.74 0.97
N LEU A 78 -24.10 15.98 1.78
CA LEU A 78 -23.66 16.41 3.10
C LEU A 78 -22.40 17.27 3.01
N ALA A 79 -22.34 18.33 3.80
CA ALA A 79 -21.12 19.10 4.01
C ALA A 79 -20.04 18.24 4.69
N THR A 80 -18.76 18.57 4.49
CA THR A 80 -17.60 17.82 5.04
C THR A 80 -17.72 17.48 6.52
N ASN A 81 -18.13 18.45 7.35
CA ASN A 81 -18.27 18.29 8.81
C ASN A 81 -19.46 17.37 9.23
N GLN A 82 -20.37 17.05 8.31
CA GLN A 82 -21.56 16.19 8.55
C GLN A 82 -21.34 14.73 8.08
N ARG A 83 -20.30 14.45 7.27
CA ARG A 83 -20.05 13.10 6.72
C ARG A 83 -19.50 12.10 7.75
N GLY A 84 -19.12 12.57 8.93
CA GLY A 84 -18.49 11.71 9.95
C GLY A 84 -17.11 11.21 9.56
N ALA A 85 -16.48 11.79 8.55
CA ALA A 85 -15.12 11.47 8.14
C ALA A 85 -14.12 12.39 8.84
N GLY A 86 -13.05 11.80 9.41
CA GLY A 86 -11.91 12.54 9.96
C GLY A 86 -10.70 12.40 9.04
N ILE A 87 -10.03 13.50 8.75
CA ILE A 87 -8.87 13.50 7.85
C ILE A 87 -7.59 13.95 8.57
N VAL A 88 -6.49 13.21 8.35
CA VAL A 88 -5.13 13.59 8.67
C VAL A 88 -4.43 13.97 7.38
N PHE A 89 -4.05 15.23 7.23
CA PHE A 89 -3.38 15.75 6.04
C PHE A 89 -1.89 15.49 6.07
N GLN A 90 -1.25 15.45 4.91
CA GLN A 90 0.18 15.24 4.70
C GLN A 90 1.07 16.23 5.49
N ASN A 91 0.64 17.48 5.63
CA ASN A 91 1.33 18.53 6.38
C ASN A 91 0.84 18.68 7.82
N TYR A 92 0.09 17.67 8.34
CA TYR A 92 -0.52 17.62 9.68
C TYR A 92 -1.55 18.72 9.96
N ALA A 93 -1.47 19.87 9.31
CA ALA A 93 -2.36 21.03 9.40
C ALA A 93 -2.69 21.45 10.83
N LEU A 94 -1.70 21.39 11.75
CA LEU A 94 -1.86 21.85 13.12
C LEU A 94 -1.97 23.37 13.18
N PHE A 95 -2.77 23.89 14.10
CA PHE A 95 -2.89 25.33 14.35
C PHE A 95 -1.63 25.81 15.10
N PRO A 96 -0.74 26.62 14.47
CA PRO A 96 0.58 26.93 15.03
C PRO A 96 0.52 27.85 16.27
N HIS A 97 -0.58 28.57 16.44
CA HIS A 97 -0.84 29.49 17.55
C HIS A 97 -1.56 28.86 18.74
N MET A 98 -1.91 27.58 18.66
CA MET A 98 -2.56 26.81 19.73
C MET A 98 -1.59 25.80 20.33
N THR A 99 -1.77 25.51 21.63
CA THR A 99 -1.07 24.40 22.28
C THR A 99 -1.49 23.05 21.70
N VAL A 100 -0.73 22.01 21.98
CA VAL A 100 -1.06 20.61 21.62
C VAL A 100 -2.46 20.23 22.14
N GLN A 101 -2.75 20.52 23.40
CA GLN A 101 -4.06 20.22 24.00
C GLN A 101 -5.19 21.02 23.33
N ASP A 102 -4.96 22.29 23.02
CA ASP A 102 -5.97 23.13 22.36
C ASP A 102 -6.21 22.71 20.90
N ASN A 103 -5.17 22.27 20.20
CA ASN A 103 -5.31 21.66 18.87
C ASN A 103 -6.24 20.46 18.91
N VAL A 104 -6.04 19.53 19.86
CA VAL A 104 -6.89 18.33 19.98
C VAL A 104 -8.30 18.67 20.44
N ALA A 105 -8.47 19.62 21.34
CA ALA A 105 -9.79 20.06 21.84
C ALA A 105 -10.57 20.89 20.82
N TYR A 106 -9.93 21.42 19.76
CA TYR A 106 -10.53 22.39 18.84
C TYR A 106 -11.84 21.90 18.21
N GLY A 107 -11.82 20.69 17.63
CA GLY A 107 -12.98 20.14 16.94
C GLY A 107 -14.19 19.92 17.85
N LEU A 108 -13.95 19.55 19.10
CA LEU A 108 -15.01 19.39 20.12
C LEU A 108 -15.63 20.74 20.50
N ARG A 109 -14.78 21.76 20.70
CA ARG A 109 -15.26 23.14 20.97
C ARG A 109 -16.06 23.70 19.81
N ALA A 110 -15.61 23.47 18.57
CA ALA A 110 -16.31 23.89 17.36
C ALA A 110 -17.72 23.22 17.20
N ARG A 111 -17.90 22.05 17.81
CA ARG A 111 -19.20 21.36 17.91
C ARG A 111 -20.06 21.81 19.11
N GLY A 112 -19.61 22.78 19.91
CA GLY A 112 -20.34 23.30 21.06
C GLY A 112 -20.12 22.51 22.35
N GLU A 113 -19.17 21.58 22.42
CA GLU A 113 -18.88 20.85 23.65
C GLU A 113 -18.35 21.77 24.75
N ALA A 114 -18.75 21.52 26.01
CA ALA A 114 -18.28 22.27 27.14
C ALA A 114 -16.74 22.18 27.26
N ALA A 115 -16.10 23.31 27.59
CA ALA A 115 -14.64 23.41 27.64
C ALA A 115 -13.97 22.35 28.53
N ALA A 116 -14.60 21.99 29.66
CA ALA A 116 -14.10 20.97 30.60
C ALA A 116 -14.13 19.57 29.92
N VAL A 117 -15.23 19.22 29.22
CA VAL A 117 -15.38 17.96 28.48
C VAL A 117 -14.37 17.89 27.33
N ALA A 118 -14.26 18.95 26.52
CA ALA A 118 -13.32 19.01 25.41
C ALA A 118 -11.88 18.83 25.89
N ARG A 119 -11.48 19.43 27.02
CA ARG A 119 -10.13 19.24 27.59
C ARG A 119 -9.90 17.84 28.14
N ALA A 120 -10.89 17.23 28.78
CA ALA A 120 -10.79 15.86 29.28
C ALA A 120 -10.61 14.87 28.15
N THR A 121 -11.45 14.96 27.08
CA THR A 121 -11.32 14.13 25.88
C THR A 121 -9.99 14.37 25.16
N ALA A 122 -9.53 15.62 25.07
CA ALA A 122 -8.23 15.92 24.46
C ALA A 122 -7.08 15.26 25.22
N ARG A 123 -7.14 15.21 26.56
CA ARG A 123 -6.12 14.54 27.38
C ARG A 123 -6.14 13.02 27.13
N GLU A 124 -7.31 12.41 27.12
CA GLU A 124 -7.47 10.99 26.82
C GLU A 124 -6.88 10.63 25.44
N MET A 125 -7.17 11.42 24.41
CA MET A 125 -6.61 11.19 23.07
C MET A 125 -5.09 11.40 23.02
N LEU A 126 -4.55 12.36 23.77
CA LEU A 126 -3.10 12.57 23.89
C LEU A 126 -2.41 11.43 24.65
N GLU A 127 -3.07 10.83 25.64
CA GLU A 127 -2.57 9.61 26.30
C GLU A 127 -2.50 8.43 25.32
N MET A 128 -3.55 8.23 24.51
CA MET A 128 -3.64 7.17 23.50
C MET A 128 -2.47 7.21 22.50
N VAL A 129 -2.02 8.41 22.10
CA VAL A 129 -0.91 8.60 21.15
C VAL A 129 0.42 8.92 21.84
N HIS A 130 0.54 8.71 23.15
CA HIS A 130 1.75 8.97 23.97
C HIS A 130 2.27 10.41 23.91
N MET A 131 1.36 11.40 23.84
CA MET A 131 1.68 12.82 23.75
C MET A 131 1.23 13.64 24.97
N ALA A 132 0.73 13.01 26.03
CA ALA A 132 0.21 13.70 27.22
C ALA A 132 1.23 14.66 27.88
N ALA A 133 2.51 14.27 27.95
CA ALA A 133 3.59 15.12 28.54
C ALA A 133 3.85 16.39 27.70
N PHE A 134 3.37 16.49 26.48
CA PHE A 134 3.59 17.60 25.56
C PHE A 134 2.37 18.52 25.44
N ALA A 135 1.31 18.29 26.21
CA ALA A 135 0.01 18.98 26.12
C ALA A 135 0.10 20.52 26.08
N GLY A 136 1.04 21.11 26.85
CA GLY A 136 1.25 22.56 26.92
C GLY A 136 2.17 23.15 25.85
N ARG A 137 2.82 22.31 25.00
CA ARG A 137 3.73 22.78 23.95
C ARG A 137 2.96 23.27 22.71
N TYR A 138 3.67 24.05 21.89
CA TYR A 138 3.20 24.48 20.59
C TYR A 138 3.75 23.56 19.47
N PRO A 139 3.09 23.48 18.30
CA PRO A 139 3.53 22.62 17.19
C PRO A 139 5.00 22.81 16.78
N ARG A 140 5.51 24.04 16.81
CA ARG A 140 6.91 24.38 16.48
C ARG A 140 7.97 23.76 17.42
N GLU A 141 7.54 23.30 18.59
CA GLU A 141 8.39 22.69 19.61
C GLU A 141 8.39 21.14 19.52
N LEU A 142 7.74 20.61 18.51
CA LEU A 142 7.56 19.17 18.28
C LEU A 142 8.31 18.70 17.04
N SER A 143 8.82 17.45 17.07
CA SER A 143 9.31 16.77 15.90
C SER A 143 8.15 16.44 14.92
N GLY A 144 8.46 16.12 13.65
CA GLY A 144 7.45 15.74 12.65
C GLY A 144 6.57 14.58 13.11
N GLY A 145 7.15 13.52 13.67
CA GLY A 145 6.37 12.37 14.19
C GLY A 145 5.50 12.74 15.40
N GLN A 146 5.96 13.66 16.26
CA GLN A 146 5.14 14.18 17.36
C GLN A 146 3.97 15.02 16.83
N GLN A 147 4.19 15.86 15.81
CA GLN A 147 3.12 16.62 15.15
C GLN A 147 2.09 15.70 14.52
N GLN A 148 2.52 14.62 13.87
CA GLN A 148 1.63 13.61 13.29
C GLN A 148 0.75 12.95 14.36
N ARG A 149 1.33 12.52 15.49
CA ARG A 149 0.58 11.96 16.62
C ARG A 149 -0.49 12.92 17.14
N VAL A 150 -0.14 14.20 17.26
CA VAL A 150 -1.10 15.24 17.67
C VAL A 150 -2.20 15.43 16.63
N ALA A 151 -1.89 15.42 15.33
CA ALA A 151 -2.88 15.51 14.28
C ALA A 151 -3.84 14.30 14.27
N LEU A 152 -3.31 13.10 14.52
CA LEU A 152 -4.11 11.89 14.68
C LEU A 152 -5.04 12.02 15.90
N ALA A 153 -4.51 12.40 17.07
CA ALA A 153 -5.30 12.62 18.30
C ALA A 153 -6.41 13.66 18.09
N ARG A 154 -6.11 14.78 17.41
CA ARG A 154 -7.10 15.81 17.04
C ARG A 154 -8.23 15.25 16.18
N THR A 155 -7.87 14.41 15.20
CA THR A 155 -8.84 13.79 14.30
C THR A 155 -9.70 12.77 15.05
N LEU A 156 -9.12 11.96 15.91
CA LEU A 156 -9.84 10.95 16.70
C LEU A 156 -10.71 11.56 17.82
N ALA A 157 -10.36 12.72 18.37
CA ALA A 157 -11.09 13.39 19.45
C ALA A 157 -12.57 13.64 19.09
N VAL A 158 -12.86 13.91 17.83
CA VAL A 158 -14.26 14.13 17.36
C VAL A 158 -15.00 12.84 17.02
N ARG A 159 -14.41 11.67 17.32
CA ARG A 159 -14.98 10.33 17.09
C ARG A 159 -15.53 10.15 15.68
N PRO A 160 -14.67 10.20 14.66
CA PRO A 160 -15.12 10.02 13.28
C PRO A 160 -15.59 8.58 13.04
N ARG A 161 -16.49 8.38 12.08
CA ARG A 161 -16.96 7.06 11.61
C ARG A 161 -15.94 6.41 10.66
N VAL A 162 -15.19 7.25 9.92
CA VAL A 162 -14.17 6.85 8.95
C VAL A 162 -12.93 7.73 9.16
N LEU A 163 -11.75 7.12 9.15
CA LEU A 163 -10.45 7.79 9.22
C LEU A 163 -9.80 7.85 7.84
N LEU A 164 -9.43 9.03 7.40
CA LEU A 164 -8.78 9.30 6.13
C LEU A 164 -7.36 9.79 6.38
N LEU A 165 -6.35 9.11 5.80
CA LEU A 165 -4.93 9.42 5.97
C LEU A 165 -4.34 9.80 4.60
N ASP A 166 -3.99 11.06 4.39
CA ASP A 166 -3.40 11.57 3.14
C ASP A 166 -1.87 11.65 3.29
N GLU A 167 -1.15 10.62 2.80
CA GLU A 167 0.31 10.48 2.87
C GLU A 167 0.91 10.79 4.26
N PRO A 168 0.42 10.13 5.32
CA PRO A 168 0.74 10.55 6.69
C PRO A 168 2.23 10.41 7.05
N PHE A 169 2.99 9.58 6.34
CA PHE A 169 4.38 9.26 6.68
C PHE A 169 5.43 9.98 5.82
N ALA A 170 5.01 10.82 4.87
CA ALA A 170 5.90 11.42 3.86
C ALA A 170 7.05 12.26 4.43
N ALA A 171 6.85 12.86 5.61
CA ALA A 171 7.85 13.74 6.25
C ALA A 171 8.70 13.03 7.33
N LEU A 172 8.60 11.69 7.48
CA LEU A 172 9.29 10.93 8.52
C LEU A 172 10.52 10.20 7.99
N ASP A 173 11.56 10.09 8.84
CA ASP A 173 12.67 9.18 8.59
C ASP A 173 12.24 7.71 8.68
N LYS A 174 13.09 6.81 8.17
CA LYS A 174 12.75 5.38 8.01
C LYS A 174 12.37 4.68 9.32
N ASN A 175 13.08 4.94 10.42
CA ASN A 175 12.85 4.25 11.69
C ASN A 175 11.56 4.76 12.34
N LEU A 176 11.40 6.09 12.39
CA LEU A 176 10.21 6.72 12.94
C LEU A 176 8.94 6.36 12.13
N ARG A 177 9.08 6.17 10.80
CA ARG A 177 8.00 5.74 9.92
C ARG A 177 7.46 4.38 10.32
N LEU A 178 8.33 3.37 10.53
CA LEU A 178 7.91 2.03 10.94
C LEU A 178 7.19 2.05 12.30
N ASP A 179 7.72 2.78 13.29
CA ASP A 179 7.09 2.91 14.59
C ASP A 179 5.68 3.53 14.49
N MET A 180 5.54 4.56 13.64
CA MET A 180 4.25 5.21 13.40
C MET A 180 3.25 4.33 12.66
N GLN A 181 3.69 3.52 11.70
CA GLN A 181 2.84 2.53 11.01
C GLN A 181 2.27 1.52 12.01
N ILE A 182 3.12 0.97 12.87
CA ILE A 182 2.72 0.01 13.92
C ILE A 182 1.71 0.67 14.86
N GLU A 183 1.96 1.89 15.30
CA GLU A 183 1.09 2.60 16.22
C GLU A 183 -0.28 2.92 15.61
N ILE A 184 -0.31 3.46 14.38
CA ILE A 184 -1.57 3.76 13.69
C ILE A 184 -2.36 2.48 13.45
N LYS A 185 -1.72 1.37 13.02
CA LYS A 185 -2.40 0.08 12.83
C LYS A 185 -2.96 -0.45 14.17
N ARG A 186 -2.22 -0.29 15.28
CA ARG A 186 -2.69 -0.66 16.62
C ARG A 186 -3.93 0.14 17.02
N ILE A 187 -3.88 1.47 16.90
CA ILE A 187 -5.00 2.36 17.23
C ILE A 187 -6.21 2.05 16.36
N GLN A 188 -6.02 1.86 15.05
CA GLN A 188 -7.07 1.51 14.10
C GLN A 188 -7.80 0.21 14.50
N ARG A 189 -7.03 -0.84 14.86
CA ARG A 189 -7.58 -2.12 15.33
C ARG A 189 -8.30 -2.01 16.67
N GLU A 190 -7.72 -1.28 17.62
CA GLU A 190 -8.29 -1.08 18.95
C GLU A 190 -9.64 -0.35 18.89
N LEU A 191 -9.74 0.68 18.06
CA LEU A 191 -10.96 1.44 17.83
C LEU A 191 -11.93 0.75 16.86
N GLY A 192 -11.47 -0.20 16.05
CA GLY A 192 -12.25 -0.84 14.98
C GLY A 192 -12.72 0.15 13.91
N ILE A 193 -12.00 1.26 13.71
CA ILE A 193 -12.39 2.32 12.77
C ILE A 193 -12.02 1.98 11.33
N THR A 194 -12.95 2.17 10.40
CA THR A 194 -12.70 2.03 8.97
C THR A 194 -11.72 3.11 8.51
N THR A 195 -10.66 2.72 7.81
CA THR A 195 -9.57 3.64 7.46
C THR A 195 -9.23 3.56 5.98
N ILE A 196 -9.07 4.71 5.33
CA ILE A 196 -8.54 4.83 3.98
C ILE A 196 -7.18 5.54 4.05
N LEU A 197 -6.13 4.85 3.64
CA LEU A 197 -4.75 5.35 3.58
C LEU A 197 -4.38 5.68 2.14
N VAL A 198 -3.96 6.89 1.86
CA VAL A 198 -3.30 7.24 0.60
C VAL A 198 -1.80 7.20 0.81
N THR A 199 -1.11 6.47 -0.04
CA THR A 199 0.35 6.43 -0.07
C THR A 199 0.87 6.17 -1.48
N HIS A 200 2.12 6.55 -1.73
CA HIS A 200 2.90 6.12 -2.90
C HIS A 200 4.00 5.11 -2.51
N ASP A 201 4.15 4.83 -1.22
CA ASP A 201 5.11 3.87 -0.67
C ASP A 201 4.47 2.48 -0.60
N GLN A 202 5.11 1.51 -1.27
CA GLN A 202 4.61 0.14 -1.35
C GLN A 202 4.76 -0.59 -0.01
N ASP A 203 5.84 -0.33 0.73
CA ASP A 203 6.08 -0.96 2.03
C ASP A 203 5.00 -0.54 3.05
N GLU A 204 4.57 0.73 2.99
CA GLU A 204 3.46 1.23 3.81
C GLU A 204 2.14 0.51 3.50
N ALA A 205 1.79 0.42 2.21
CA ALA A 205 0.57 -0.25 1.79
C ALA A 205 0.59 -1.74 2.15
N MET A 206 1.71 -2.44 1.87
CA MET A 206 1.87 -3.87 2.12
C MET A 206 1.86 -4.22 3.61
N SER A 207 2.45 -3.38 4.47
CA SER A 207 2.54 -3.64 5.92
C SER A 207 1.28 -3.30 6.70
N MET A 208 0.52 -2.29 6.24
CA MET A 208 -0.59 -1.74 7.02
C MET A 208 -1.96 -2.19 6.53
N ALA A 209 -2.17 -2.32 5.22
CA ALA A 209 -3.50 -2.50 4.68
C ALA A 209 -4.03 -3.94 4.85
N ASP A 210 -5.33 -4.06 5.02
CA ASP A 210 -6.04 -5.33 4.92
C ASP A 210 -6.34 -5.63 3.44
N ARG A 211 -6.57 -4.57 2.63
CA ARG A 211 -6.65 -4.63 1.17
C ARG A 211 -6.01 -3.39 0.55
N ILE A 212 -5.48 -3.56 -0.68
CA ILE A 212 -4.84 -2.49 -1.45
C ILE A 212 -5.60 -2.27 -2.76
N ALA A 213 -5.98 -1.04 -3.04
CA ALA A 213 -6.45 -0.61 -4.35
C ALA A 213 -5.25 0.00 -5.12
N VAL A 214 -4.72 -0.76 -6.08
CA VAL A 214 -3.66 -0.27 -6.97
C VAL A 214 -4.30 0.59 -8.04
N MET A 215 -3.94 1.87 -8.08
CA MET A 215 -4.52 2.85 -9.00
C MET A 215 -3.54 3.25 -10.11
N ARG A 216 -4.08 3.42 -11.32
CA ARG A 216 -3.36 3.93 -12.48
C ARG A 216 -4.29 4.79 -13.33
N ALA A 217 -3.84 5.98 -13.71
CA ALA A 217 -4.58 6.88 -14.63
C ALA A 217 -6.06 7.09 -14.26
N GLY A 218 -6.36 7.26 -12.96
CA GLY A 218 -7.72 7.48 -12.47
C GLY A 218 -8.56 6.23 -12.24
N GLN A 219 -8.06 5.04 -12.56
CA GLN A 219 -8.76 3.76 -12.46
C GLN A 219 -8.14 2.86 -11.40
N VAL A 220 -8.88 1.86 -10.92
CA VAL A 220 -8.39 0.78 -10.06
C VAL A 220 -8.01 -0.41 -10.94
N GLU A 221 -6.72 -0.72 -11.00
CA GLU A 221 -6.17 -1.87 -11.74
C GLU A 221 -6.41 -3.20 -11.02
N GLN A 222 -6.26 -3.20 -9.68
CA GLN A 222 -6.52 -4.35 -8.83
C GLN A 222 -6.89 -3.90 -7.41
N PHE A 223 -7.84 -4.59 -6.79
CA PHE A 223 -8.24 -4.37 -5.41
C PHE A 223 -8.31 -5.69 -4.67
N ASP A 224 -7.29 -5.99 -3.87
CA ASP A 224 -7.14 -7.31 -3.22
C ASP A 224 -6.29 -7.21 -1.95
N THR A 225 -6.05 -8.35 -1.27
CA THR A 225 -5.12 -8.44 -0.14
C THR A 225 -3.68 -8.16 -0.59
N PRO A 226 -2.80 -7.69 0.33
CA PRO A 226 -1.38 -7.47 0.01
C PRO A 226 -0.72 -8.69 -0.64
N GLU A 227 -0.96 -9.89 -0.10
CA GLU A 227 -0.41 -11.14 -0.64
C GLU A 227 -0.89 -11.40 -2.07
N ALA A 228 -2.19 -11.20 -2.35
CA ALA A 228 -2.74 -11.41 -3.69
C ALA A 228 -2.19 -10.38 -4.71
N ILE A 229 -2.02 -9.13 -4.30
CA ILE A 229 -1.41 -8.08 -5.13
C ILE A 229 0.03 -8.44 -5.49
N TYR A 230 0.80 -9.00 -4.55
CA TYR A 230 2.21 -9.36 -4.74
C TYR A 230 2.39 -10.64 -5.56
N ASP A 231 1.65 -11.70 -5.21
CA ASP A 231 1.82 -13.05 -5.74
C ASP A 231 1.00 -13.31 -7.01
N ARG A 232 -0.15 -12.64 -7.16
CA ARG A 232 -1.09 -12.81 -8.28
C ARG A 232 -1.50 -11.48 -8.89
N PRO A 233 -0.54 -10.71 -9.43
CA PRO A 233 -0.84 -9.43 -10.06
C PRO A 233 -1.78 -9.59 -11.25
N ALA A 234 -2.85 -8.78 -11.32
CA ALA A 234 -3.86 -8.87 -12.37
C ALA A 234 -3.38 -8.31 -13.71
N SER A 235 -2.37 -7.45 -13.72
CA SER A 235 -1.81 -6.86 -14.93
C SER A 235 -0.28 -6.75 -14.84
N LEU A 236 0.37 -6.61 -16.00
CA LEU A 236 1.81 -6.36 -16.08
C LEU A 236 2.19 -5.06 -15.35
N PHE A 237 1.28 -4.07 -15.35
CA PHE A 237 1.50 -2.85 -14.58
C PHE A 237 1.59 -3.16 -13.08
N VAL A 238 0.64 -3.89 -12.51
CA VAL A 238 0.68 -4.25 -11.08
C VAL A 238 1.93 -5.07 -10.77
N ALA A 239 2.28 -6.07 -11.61
CA ALA A 239 3.49 -6.87 -11.44
C ALA A 239 4.77 -6.03 -11.39
N SER A 240 4.85 -5.00 -12.25
CA SER A 240 6.03 -4.13 -12.37
C SER A 240 6.05 -2.98 -11.37
N PHE A 241 4.86 -2.53 -10.94
CA PHE A 241 4.72 -1.41 -10.01
C PHE A 241 4.93 -1.86 -8.56
N ILE A 242 4.50 -3.07 -8.20
CA ILE A 242 4.65 -3.61 -6.84
C ILE A 242 5.97 -4.38 -6.73
N GLY A 243 6.90 -3.90 -5.94
CA GLY A 243 8.22 -4.51 -5.77
C GLY A 243 9.07 -4.51 -7.04
N THR A 244 10.09 -5.35 -7.05
CA THR A 244 10.92 -5.61 -8.22
C THR A 244 10.42 -6.85 -8.94
N ALA A 245 10.22 -6.80 -10.27
CA ALA A 245 9.87 -7.96 -11.07
C ALA A 245 10.88 -8.16 -12.21
N ASN A 246 11.36 -9.39 -12.37
CA ASN A 246 12.10 -9.81 -13.55
C ASN A 246 11.12 -10.16 -14.65
N LEU A 247 11.27 -9.57 -15.82
CA LEU A 247 10.42 -9.81 -16.98
C LEU A 247 11.14 -10.72 -17.97
N LEU A 248 10.71 -11.98 -18.08
CA LEU A 248 11.34 -13.02 -18.86
C LEU A 248 10.45 -13.36 -20.08
N PRO A 249 10.84 -12.97 -21.30
CA PRO A 249 10.09 -13.34 -22.49
C PRO A 249 10.28 -14.82 -22.82
N GLY A 250 9.21 -15.46 -23.26
CA GLY A 250 9.24 -16.85 -23.61
C GLY A 250 7.99 -17.32 -24.34
N ARG A 251 7.89 -18.63 -24.53
CA ARG A 251 6.72 -19.29 -25.13
C ARG A 251 6.11 -20.26 -24.14
N LEU A 252 4.87 -19.99 -23.74
CA LEU A 252 4.10 -20.83 -22.84
C LEU A 252 3.59 -22.08 -23.57
N SER A 253 3.74 -23.23 -22.91
CA SER A 253 3.18 -24.52 -23.30
C SER A 253 2.71 -25.29 -22.07
N GLY A 254 1.96 -26.38 -22.28
CA GLY A 254 1.41 -27.17 -21.18
C GLY A 254 0.00 -26.77 -20.79
N GLY A 255 -0.47 -27.29 -19.66
CA GLY A 255 -1.81 -27.08 -19.10
C GLY A 255 -2.03 -27.95 -17.87
N GLU A 256 -3.13 -27.71 -17.16
CA GLU A 256 -3.52 -28.54 -16.01
C GLU A 256 -3.91 -29.97 -16.45
N PRO A 257 -3.62 -31.00 -15.63
CA PRO A 257 -2.93 -30.96 -14.33
C PRO A 257 -1.40 -31.03 -14.42
N ALA A 258 -0.80 -31.16 -15.60
CA ALA A 258 0.64 -31.41 -15.78
C ALA A 258 1.53 -30.16 -15.47
N GLY A 259 0.92 -28.99 -15.30
CA GLY A 259 1.61 -27.73 -15.12
C GLY A 259 1.98 -27.05 -16.45
N PHE A 260 2.65 -25.90 -16.36
CA PHE A 260 3.01 -25.06 -17.48
C PHE A 260 4.53 -24.97 -17.62
N ALA A 261 5.02 -24.87 -18.83
CA ALA A 261 6.42 -24.67 -19.15
C ALA A 261 6.59 -23.42 -20.03
N VAL A 262 7.55 -22.56 -19.69
CA VAL A 262 7.91 -21.42 -20.51
C VAL A 262 9.31 -21.63 -21.07
N ALA A 263 9.41 -21.88 -22.37
CA ALA A 263 10.66 -21.87 -23.09
C ALA A 263 11.16 -20.42 -23.21
N CYS A 264 12.21 -20.08 -22.48
CA CYS A 264 12.75 -18.73 -22.43
C CYS A 264 13.53 -18.39 -23.71
N GLN A 265 13.50 -17.13 -24.12
CA GLN A 265 14.39 -16.62 -25.17
C GLN A 265 15.85 -16.71 -24.69
N GLY A 266 16.70 -17.37 -25.49
CA GLY A 266 18.10 -17.62 -25.12
C GLY A 266 18.37 -19.00 -24.53
N GLY A 267 17.36 -19.85 -24.38
CA GLY A 267 17.46 -21.26 -23.93
C GLY A 267 16.94 -21.46 -22.52
N GLY A 268 16.76 -22.75 -22.17
CA GLY A 268 16.21 -23.18 -20.88
C GLY A 268 14.69 -23.06 -20.78
N VAL A 269 14.15 -23.66 -19.73
CA VAL A 269 12.69 -23.75 -19.47
C VAL A 269 12.40 -23.39 -18.03
N LEU A 270 11.46 -22.49 -17.83
CA LEU A 270 10.87 -22.23 -16.52
C LEU A 270 9.65 -23.12 -16.31
N GLN A 271 9.64 -23.89 -15.24
CA GLN A 271 8.49 -24.72 -14.84
C GLN A 271 7.57 -23.91 -13.93
N LEU A 272 6.28 -23.86 -14.27
CA LEU A 272 5.25 -23.14 -13.54
C LEU A 272 4.16 -24.11 -13.07
N ARG A 273 3.73 -24.02 -11.83
CA ARG A 273 2.54 -24.74 -11.36
C ARG A 273 1.25 -24.18 -11.94
N GLN A 274 1.18 -22.85 -12.02
CA GLN A 274 0.03 -22.11 -12.54
C GLN A 274 0.52 -21.00 -13.47
N ALA A 275 -0.25 -20.70 -14.49
CA ALA A 275 -0.03 -19.55 -15.36
C ALA A 275 -1.17 -18.54 -15.10
N TRP A 276 -0.87 -17.44 -14.44
CA TRP A 276 -1.82 -16.39 -14.08
C TRP A 276 -1.30 -15.02 -14.52
N PRO A 277 -2.12 -14.12 -15.05
CA PRO A 277 -3.53 -14.28 -15.45
C PRO A 277 -3.71 -14.99 -16.81
N CYS A 278 -2.64 -15.23 -17.56
CA CYS A 278 -2.69 -15.85 -18.88
C CYS A 278 -2.29 -17.34 -18.83
N SER A 279 -3.20 -18.23 -19.20
CA SER A 279 -2.94 -19.69 -19.30
C SER A 279 -2.95 -20.21 -20.75
N ARG A 280 -3.11 -19.34 -21.76
CA ARG A 280 -3.12 -19.72 -23.17
C ARG A 280 -1.72 -19.91 -23.71
N ALA A 281 -1.46 -21.02 -24.41
CA ALA A 281 -0.20 -21.26 -25.10
C ALA A 281 0.10 -20.13 -26.12
N GLY A 282 1.35 -19.69 -26.15
CA GLY A 282 1.77 -18.60 -27.04
C GLY A 282 2.96 -17.80 -26.51
N SER A 283 3.24 -16.68 -27.13
CA SER A 283 4.26 -15.74 -26.68
C SER A 283 3.79 -15.05 -25.40
N VAL A 284 4.64 -15.08 -24.36
CA VAL A 284 4.33 -14.54 -23.04
C VAL A 284 5.52 -13.80 -22.45
N LEU A 285 5.21 -12.97 -21.47
CA LEU A 285 6.16 -12.34 -20.58
C LEU A 285 5.92 -12.89 -19.15
N VAL A 286 6.89 -13.61 -18.61
CA VAL A 286 6.85 -14.10 -17.23
C VAL A 286 7.40 -13.03 -16.29
N ALA A 287 6.60 -12.59 -15.33
CA ALA A 287 7.05 -11.70 -14.25
C ALA A 287 7.37 -12.55 -13.02
N ALA A 288 8.64 -12.62 -12.65
CA ALA A 288 9.12 -13.36 -11.49
C ALA A 288 9.80 -12.44 -10.48
N ARG A 289 9.48 -12.60 -9.19
CA ARG A 289 10.14 -11.85 -8.13
C ARG A 289 11.61 -12.32 -7.97
N PRO A 290 12.55 -11.41 -7.59
CA PRO A 290 13.96 -11.80 -7.38
C PRO A 290 14.15 -12.95 -6.38
N GLU A 291 13.35 -12.99 -5.32
CA GLU A 291 13.37 -14.03 -4.29
C GLU A 291 12.69 -15.34 -4.72
N HIS A 292 11.86 -15.31 -5.77
CA HIS A 292 11.23 -16.48 -6.36
C HIS A 292 12.14 -17.20 -7.36
N LEU A 293 13.23 -16.56 -7.75
CA LEU A 293 14.24 -17.16 -8.61
C LEU A 293 15.35 -17.83 -7.78
N ALA A 294 15.92 -18.88 -8.34
CA ALA A 294 17.08 -19.57 -7.79
C ALA A 294 18.17 -19.67 -8.84
N ILE A 295 19.43 -19.61 -8.38
CA ILE A 295 20.62 -19.89 -9.19
C ILE A 295 21.31 -21.13 -8.66
N ALA A 296 21.80 -21.96 -9.58
CA ALA A 296 22.51 -23.20 -9.31
C ALA A 296 23.60 -23.41 -10.38
N PRO A 297 24.50 -24.39 -10.24
CA PRO A 297 25.37 -24.78 -11.33
C PRO A 297 24.57 -25.06 -12.62
N LEU A 298 25.15 -24.69 -13.76
CA LEU A 298 24.46 -24.78 -15.06
C LEU A 298 23.99 -26.21 -15.34
N SER A 299 22.73 -26.37 -15.70
CA SER A 299 22.11 -27.62 -16.09
C SER A 299 21.39 -27.48 -17.45
N PRO A 300 21.16 -28.56 -18.22
CA PRO A 300 20.54 -28.50 -19.55
C PRO A 300 19.13 -27.90 -19.56
N GLN A 301 18.40 -27.99 -18.45
CA GLN A 301 17.00 -27.50 -18.34
C GLN A 301 16.91 -26.09 -17.80
N ALA A 302 17.94 -25.59 -17.09
CA ALA A 302 17.93 -24.25 -16.51
C ALA A 302 18.14 -23.18 -17.58
N VAL A 303 17.62 -21.98 -17.33
CA VAL A 303 17.89 -20.81 -18.17
C VAL A 303 19.35 -20.38 -17.92
N PRO A 304 20.23 -20.41 -18.94
CA PRO A 304 21.63 -20.04 -18.75
C PRO A 304 21.75 -18.54 -18.45
N ALA A 305 22.64 -18.19 -17.52
CA ALA A 305 22.92 -16.80 -17.14
C ALA A 305 24.38 -16.64 -16.73
N THR A 306 24.90 -15.42 -16.84
CA THR A 306 26.21 -15.03 -16.32
C THR A 306 26.01 -14.00 -15.22
N ILE A 307 26.70 -14.14 -14.11
CA ILE A 307 26.63 -13.20 -12.99
C ILE A 307 27.49 -11.99 -13.31
N ASP A 308 26.87 -10.82 -13.35
CA ASP A 308 27.57 -9.56 -13.58
C ASP A 308 28.04 -8.94 -12.26
N MET A 309 27.20 -9.01 -11.22
CA MET A 309 27.47 -8.39 -9.94
C MET A 309 26.84 -9.16 -8.77
N VAL A 310 27.49 -9.09 -7.61
CA VAL A 310 26.99 -9.62 -6.34
C VAL A 310 26.96 -8.51 -5.30
N LEU A 311 25.76 -8.20 -4.79
CA LEU A 311 25.54 -7.13 -3.81
C LEU A 311 25.14 -7.73 -2.46
N PRO A 312 25.98 -7.66 -1.41
CA PRO A 312 25.60 -8.07 -0.07
C PRO A 312 24.73 -6.98 0.59
N LEU A 313 23.48 -7.33 0.89
CA LEU A 313 22.51 -6.45 1.58
C LEU A 313 22.16 -7.02 2.96
N GLY A 314 23.18 -7.11 3.84
CA GLY A 314 22.99 -7.64 5.21
C GLY A 314 22.56 -9.11 5.19
N PRO A 315 21.26 -9.43 5.50
CA PRO A 315 20.79 -10.80 5.59
C PRO A 315 20.60 -11.49 4.23
N SER A 316 20.70 -10.78 3.13
CA SER A 316 20.50 -11.29 1.77
C SER A 316 21.67 -10.93 0.84
N LEU A 317 21.79 -11.70 -0.25
CA LEU A 317 22.65 -11.43 -1.40
C LEU A 317 21.74 -11.16 -2.60
N VAL A 318 21.99 -10.07 -3.31
CA VAL A 318 21.36 -9.80 -4.60
C VAL A 318 22.40 -10.05 -5.70
N TYR A 319 22.06 -10.94 -6.60
CA TYR A 319 22.82 -11.25 -7.81
C TYR A 319 22.17 -10.53 -8.98
N GLU A 320 22.94 -9.76 -9.73
CA GLU A 320 22.56 -9.25 -11.03
C GLU A 320 23.17 -10.15 -12.10
N LEU A 321 22.35 -10.62 -13.03
CA LEU A 321 22.75 -11.60 -14.06
C LEU A 321 22.32 -11.12 -15.43
N THR A 322 23.13 -11.42 -16.43
CA THR A 322 22.78 -11.25 -17.85
C THR A 322 22.40 -12.59 -18.46
N LEU A 323 21.21 -12.64 -19.08
CA LEU A 323 20.74 -13.76 -19.88
C LEU A 323 21.30 -13.69 -21.32
N PRO A 324 21.32 -14.82 -22.06
CA PRO A 324 21.57 -14.79 -23.50
C PRO A 324 20.58 -13.83 -24.19
N GLY A 325 21.13 -12.90 -24.99
CA GLY A 325 20.34 -11.79 -25.58
C GLY A 325 20.42 -10.47 -24.82
N GLY A 326 21.27 -10.37 -23.77
CA GLY A 326 21.62 -9.12 -23.10
C GLY A 326 20.61 -8.59 -22.06
N ARG A 327 19.61 -9.39 -21.71
CA ARG A 327 18.61 -9.00 -20.70
C ARG A 327 19.15 -9.22 -19.28
N THR A 328 19.05 -8.21 -18.45
CA THR A 328 19.44 -8.28 -17.04
C THR A 328 18.29 -8.76 -16.17
N VAL A 329 18.60 -9.64 -15.21
CA VAL A 329 17.67 -10.13 -14.17
C VAL A 329 18.33 -10.07 -12.80
N LYS A 330 17.51 -9.98 -11.74
CA LYS A 330 17.98 -9.96 -10.35
C LYS A 330 17.48 -11.20 -9.61
N VAL A 331 18.36 -11.79 -8.80
CA VAL A 331 18.01 -12.91 -7.93
C VAL A 331 18.40 -12.55 -6.51
N THR A 332 17.46 -12.72 -5.56
CA THR A 332 17.71 -12.50 -4.14
C THR A 332 17.76 -13.83 -3.41
N GLN A 333 18.86 -14.07 -2.68
CA GLN A 333 19.02 -15.27 -1.86
C GLN A 333 19.35 -14.89 -0.41
N PRO A 334 18.87 -15.65 0.60
CA PRO A 334 19.32 -15.49 1.97
C PRO A 334 20.83 -15.73 2.09
N ARG A 335 21.49 -14.94 2.92
CA ARG A 335 22.93 -15.09 3.21
C ARG A 335 23.14 -16.16 4.29
N THR A 336 22.91 -17.43 3.93
CA THR A 336 23.12 -18.61 4.79
C THR A 336 24.23 -19.49 4.24
N SER A 337 24.73 -20.44 5.06
CA SER A 337 25.71 -21.44 4.64
C SER A 337 25.12 -22.51 3.71
N GLU A 338 23.79 -22.64 3.68
CA GLU A 338 23.07 -23.66 2.88
C GLU A 338 23.02 -23.32 1.38
N HIS A 339 23.20 -22.06 1.03
CA HIS A 339 23.15 -21.63 -0.37
C HIS A 339 24.57 -21.52 -0.94
N PRO A 340 24.82 -22.12 -2.12
CA PRO A 340 26.11 -21.96 -2.81
C PRO A 340 26.35 -20.47 -3.11
N ARG A 341 27.60 -20.05 -2.91
CA ARG A 341 28.02 -18.68 -3.25
C ARG A 341 28.66 -18.68 -4.62
N PHE A 342 28.22 -17.76 -5.42
CA PHE A 342 28.75 -17.53 -6.76
C PHE A 342 29.46 -16.17 -6.81
N ALA A 343 30.39 -16.00 -7.74
CA ALA A 343 31.13 -14.78 -7.98
C ALA A 343 30.73 -14.12 -9.31
N ALA A 344 31.07 -12.87 -9.49
CA ALA A 344 30.96 -12.20 -10.78
C ALA A 344 31.78 -12.96 -11.85
N GLY A 345 31.22 -13.13 -13.03
CA GLY A 345 31.78 -13.92 -14.14
C GLY A 345 31.36 -15.40 -14.15
N ASP A 346 30.77 -15.93 -13.05
CA ASP A 346 30.30 -17.32 -13.02
C ASP A 346 29.11 -17.54 -13.96
N ARG A 347 29.14 -18.69 -14.68
CA ARG A 347 28.00 -19.15 -15.47
C ARG A 347 27.12 -20.05 -14.63
N VAL A 348 25.84 -19.71 -14.52
CA VAL A 348 24.86 -20.38 -13.67
C VAL A 348 23.58 -20.73 -14.44
N GLY A 349 22.81 -21.66 -13.90
CA GLY A 349 21.45 -21.96 -14.32
C GLY A 349 20.43 -21.23 -13.49
N LEU A 350 19.55 -20.43 -14.11
CA LEU A 350 18.43 -19.75 -13.47
C LEU A 350 17.18 -20.63 -13.55
N SER A 351 16.43 -20.72 -12.47
CA SER A 351 15.17 -21.44 -12.37
C SER A 351 14.19 -20.73 -11.44
N LEU A 352 12.91 -21.09 -11.49
CA LEU A 352 11.96 -20.73 -10.43
C LEU A 352 12.12 -21.66 -9.24
N ARG A 353 12.04 -21.13 -8.04
CA ARG A 353 11.96 -21.95 -6.82
C ARG A 353 10.69 -22.77 -6.82
N ALA A 354 10.75 -24.01 -6.36
CA ALA A 354 9.60 -24.89 -6.31
C ALA A 354 8.45 -24.26 -5.49
N GLY A 355 7.28 -24.16 -6.12
CA GLY A 355 6.08 -23.60 -5.49
C GLY A 355 5.96 -22.07 -5.50
N SER A 356 6.97 -21.35 -5.98
CA SER A 356 6.90 -19.89 -6.07
C SER A 356 5.92 -19.44 -7.15
N PRO A 357 5.13 -18.39 -6.89
CA PRO A 357 4.26 -17.78 -7.89
C PRO A 357 5.06 -17.00 -8.94
N ALA A 358 4.53 -16.94 -10.16
CA ALA A 358 5.01 -16.06 -11.21
C ALA A 358 3.84 -15.61 -12.07
N GLY A 359 3.78 -14.31 -12.38
CA GLY A 359 2.79 -13.75 -13.29
C GLY A 359 3.12 -14.11 -14.74
N VAL A 360 2.11 -14.46 -15.52
CA VAL A 360 2.26 -14.76 -16.97
C VAL A 360 1.34 -13.84 -17.75
N PHE A 361 1.91 -12.98 -18.58
CA PHE A 361 1.18 -11.99 -19.36
C PHE A 361 1.40 -12.23 -20.86
N THR A 362 0.42 -11.88 -21.69
CA THR A 362 0.58 -11.87 -23.16
C THR A 362 1.67 -10.86 -23.53
N ALA A 363 2.60 -11.29 -24.42
CA ALA A 363 3.70 -10.46 -24.89
C ALA A 363 3.24 -9.38 -25.87
#